data_a9ee208bce4edb0863a6834cc53b2512
#
_entry.id   a9ee208bce4edb0863a6834cc53b2512
#
_cell.length_a   1.000
_cell.length_b   1.000
_cell.length_c   1.000
_cell.angle_alpha   90.00
_cell.angle_beta   90.00
_cell.angle_gamma   90.00
#
_symmetry.space_group_name_H-M   'P 1'
#
loop_
_entity.id
_entity.type
_entity.pdbx_description
1 polymer ?
#
loop_
_entity_poly.entity_id
_entity_poly.type
_entity_poly.pdbx_seq_one_letter_code
_entity_poly.pdbx_strand_id
1 'polypeptide(L)'
;IQTARDRLKTDGAEFDVLEVKDGVQLYRNPVQTMDKIKSLIPGLHSEESLDSFWAGAISDSRLGTVPVYIPNLIDSTSKLLDTVLINRVIHQAIPELDASVKKVILYYIDISGLAEIQKFIAEDDSTSVEIELRDLKNVLDDVVIGDYAEFHTEQTAEGFFDGCTVTIDRFDSDRV
;
A
#
# COMPACT_ATOMS: atom_id res chain seq x y z
N ILE A 1 -19.92 19.91 1.48
CA ILE A 1 -20.29 18.52 1.82
C ILE A 1 -21.56 18.51 2.67
N GLN A 2 -21.65 19.32 3.76
CA GLN A 2 -22.83 19.38 4.62
C GLN A 2 -24.11 19.69 3.83
N THR A 3 -24.07 20.70 2.95
CA THR A 3 -25.21 21.12 2.13
C THR A 3 -25.71 20.04 1.16
N ALA A 4 -24.79 19.24 0.60
CA ALA A 4 -25.17 18.11 -0.27
C ALA A 4 -25.83 16.98 0.53
N ARG A 5 -25.29 16.70 1.72
CA ARG A 5 -25.82 15.71 2.67
C ARG A 5 -27.26 16.07 3.09
N ASP A 6 -27.50 17.34 3.42
CA ASP A 6 -28.80 17.82 3.86
C ASP A 6 -29.84 17.77 2.73
N ARG A 7 -29.44 18.07 1.50
CA ARG A 7 -30.29 17.95 0.32
C ARG A 7 -30.71 16.50 0.04
N LEU A 8 -29.73 15.56 0.04
CA LEU A 8 -30.01 14.14 -0.20
C LEU A 8 -30.91 13.56 0.88
N LYS A 9 -30.75 13.96 2.16
CA LYS A 9 -31.67 13.57 3.23
C LYS A 9 -33.08 14.12 3.04
N THR A 10 -33.20 15.37 2.58
CA THR A 10 -34.49 16.00 2.31
C THR A 10 -35.23 15.31 1.16
N ASP A 11 -34.49 14.80 0.18
CA ASP A 11 -35.03 14.03 -0.96
C ASP A 11 -35.33 12.57 -0.60
N GLY A 12 -35.12 12.16 0.66
CA GLY A 12 -35.41 10.80 1.15
C GLY A 12 -34.44 9.73 0.64
N ALA A 13 -33.27 10.13 0.16
CA ALA A 13 -32.25 9.18 -0.28
C ALA A 13 -31.53 8.54 0.92
N GLU A 14 -31.45 7.22 0.93
CA GLU A 14 -30.56 6.47 1.81
C GLU A 14 -29.16 6.43 1.22
N PHE A 15 -28.16 6.89 1.99
CA PHE A 15 -26.76 6.90 1.55
C PHE A 15 -25.81 6.90 2.75
N ASP A 16 -24.65 6.31 2.54
CA ASP A 16 -23.54 6.35 3.48
C ASP A 16 -22.55 7.45 3.07
N VAL A 17 -22.06 8.18 4.07
CA VAL A 17 -20.97 9.14 3.87
C VAL A 17 -19.69 8.51 4.37
N LEU A 18 -18.86 8.08 3.41
CA LEU A 18 -17.54 7.53 3.70
C LEU A 18 -16.51 8.65 3.64
N GLU A 19 -15.72 8.78 4.68
CA GLU A 19 -14.56 9.66 4.73
C GLU A 19 -13.29 8.83 4.63
N VAL A 20 -12.49 9.09 3.59
CA VAL A 20 -11.17 8.47 3.47
C VAL A 20 -10.23 9.18 4.44
N LYS A 21 -10.09 8.65 5.66
CA LYS A 21 -9.25 9.24 6.72
C LYS A 21 -7.76 9.00 6.49
N ASP A 22 -7.39 7.87 5.90
CA ASP A 22 -6.00 7.41 5.83
C ASP A 22 -5.17 8.15 4.78
N GLY A 23 -5.77 8.65 3.70
CA GLY A 23 -5.08 9.42 2.68
C GLY A 23 -4.47 10.73 3.18
N VAL A 24 -5.08 11.37 4.18
CA VAL A 24 -4.58 12.63 4.75
C VAL A 24 -3.45 12.40 5.76
N GLN A 25 -3.47 11.30 6.49
CA GLN A 25 -2.39 10.96 7.43
C GLN A 25 -1.13 10.50 6.72
N LEU A 26 -1.25 9.77 5.61
CA LEU A 26 -0.16 9.40 4.72
C LEU A 26 0.67 10.61 4.27
N TYR A 27 0.02 11.75 4.00
CA TYR A 27 0.70 12.98 3.61
C TYR A 27 1.28 13.80 4.78
N ARG A 28 0.81 13.58 6.03
CA ARG A 28 1.28 14.35 7.19
C ARG A 28 2.64 13.90 7.72
N ASN A 29 2.97 12.63 7.59
CA ASN A 29 4.29 12.10 7.99
C ASN A 29 4.75 10.98 7.04
N PRO A 30 5.26 11.36 5.86
CA PRO A 30 5.59 10.41 4.81
C PRO A 30 6.71 9.44 5.18
N VAL A 31 7.65 9.85 6.04
CA VAL A 31 8.74 8.97 6.50
C VAL A 31 8.19 7.84 7.36
N GLN A 32 7.38 8.16 8.37
CA GLN A 32 6.75 7.15 9.24
C GLN A 32 5.82 6.22 8.45
N THR A 33 5.15 6.76 7.44
CA THR A 33 4.32 5.96 6.55
C THR A 33 5.13 4.95 5.75
N MET A 34 6.26 5.37 5.19
CA MET A 34 7.14 4.46 4.46
C MET A 34 7.73 3.37 5.37
N ASP A 35 8.13 3.74 6.58
CA ASP A 35 8.63 2.78 7.56
C ASP A 35 7.57 1.77 7.98
N LYS A 36 6.32 2.23 8.16
CA LYS A 36 5.19 1.35 8.45
C LYS A 36 4.91 0.41 7.27
N ILE A 37 4.86 0.91 6.04
CA ILE A 37 4.67 0.07 4.85
C ILE A 37 5.74 -1.00 4.75
N LYS A 38 7.01 -0.63 4.97
CA LYS A 38 8.12 -1.59 4.99
C LYS A 38 7.91 -2.67 6.05
N SER A 39 7.44 -2.30 7.24
CA SER A 39 7.20 -3.26 8.33
C SER A 39 6.05 -4.24 8.06
N LEU A 40 5.14 -3.91 7.14
CA LEU A 40 4.01 -4.76 6.75
C LEU A 40 4.38 -5.81 5.70
N ILE A 41 5.51 -5.63 4.99
CA ILE A 41 5.97 -6.61 4.00
C ILE A 41 6.68 -7.75 4.74
N PRO A 42 6.13 -8.99 4.69
CA PRO A 42 6.70 -10.10 5.43
C PRO A 42 8.15 -10.39 5.03
N GLY A 43 9.03 -10.45 6.00
CA GLY A 43 10.44 -10.80 5.81
C GLY A 43 11.30 -9.68 5.23
N LEU A 44 10.75 -8.50 4.97
CA LEU A 44 11.54 -7.36 4.50
C LEU A 44 12.45 -6.84 5.63
N HIS A 45 13.72 -6.71 5.34
CA HIS A 45 14.73 -6.14 6.24
C HIS A 45 15.67 -5.21 5.49
N SER A 46 16.33 -4.33 6.23
CA SER A 46 17.37 -3.48 5.66
C SER A 46 18.58 -4.32 5.28
N GLU A 47 19.16 -4.06 4.10
CA GLU A 47 20.33 -4.75 3.58
C GLU A 47 21.37 -3.69 3.18
N GLU A 48 22.52 -3.66 3.86
CA GLU A 48 23.55 -2.63 3.66
C GLU A 48 24.25 -2.73 2.30
N SER A 49 24.19 -3.89 1.66
CA SER A 49 24.78 -4.11 0.34
C SER A 49 23.98 -3.49 -0.80
N LEU A 50 22.75 -3.04 -0.53
CA LEU A 50 21.86 -2.45 -1.51
C LEU A 50 21.96 -0.93 -1.50
N ASP A 51 21.88 -0.33 -2.69
CA ASP A 51 21.79 1.11 -2.84
C ASP A 51 20.40 1.66 -2.44
N SER A 52 20.26 2.97 -2.43
CA SER A 52 19.03 3.67 -2.02
C SER A 52 17.82 3.46 -2.94
N PHE A 53 18.02 2.84 -4.10
CA PHE A 53 16.93 2.47 -5.00
C PHE A 53 16.06 1.37 -4.39
N TRP A 54 16.70 0.42 -3.69
CA TRP A 54 16.04 -0.71 -3.06
C TRP A 54 15.57 -0.35 -1.65
N ALA A 55 14.36 -0.74 -1.31
CA ALA A 55 13.80 -0.48 0.01
C ALA A 55 14.37 -1.42 1.10
N GLY A 56 14.97 -2.52 0.68
CA GLY A 56 15.55 -3.58 1.50
C GLY A 56 15.56 -4.89 0.73
N ALA A 57 15.68 -6.02 1.45
CA ALA A 57 15.67 -7.35 0.88
C ALA A 57 14.81 -8.32 1.67
N ILE A 58 14.39 -9.40 1.03
CA ILE A 58 13.78 -10.58 1.65
C ILE A 58 14.77 -11.74 1.52
N SER A 59 15.02 -12.45 2.62
CA SER A 59 15.83 -13.67 2.60
C SER A 59 14.99 -14.87 2.19
N ASP A 60 15.29 -15.45 1.03
CA ASP A 60 14.67 -16.68 0.56
C ASP A 60 15.65 -17.85 0.69
N SER A 61 15.17 -18.99 1.19
CA SER A 61 16.00 -20.19 1.44
C SER A 61 16.61 -20.81 0.19
N ARG A 62 16.05 -20.55 -0.99
CA ARG A 62 16.48 -21.10 -2.27
C ARG A 62 17.17 -20.07 -3.17
N LEU A 63 16.65 -18.83 -3.13
CA LEU A 63 17.10 -17.76 -4.01
C LEU A 63 18.15 -16.85 -3.35
N GLY A 64 18.31 -16.96 -2.02
CA GLY A 64 19.20 -16.09 -1.26
C GLY A 64 18.57 -14.71 -1.01
N THR A 65 19.34 -13.67 -1.23
CA THR A 65 18.90 -12.29 -1.07
C THR A 65 18.04 -11.87 -2.26
N VAL A 66 16.81 -11.44 -1.99
CA VAL A 66 15.85 -10.94 -2.98
C VAL A 66 15.61 -9.46 -2.72
N PRO A 67 16.22 -8.55 -3.50
CA PRO A 67 16.00 -7.12 -3.38
C PRO A 67 14.55 -6.72 -3.64
N VAL A 68 14.06 -5.75 -2.88
CA VAL A 68 12.68 -5.27 -2.93
C VAL A 68 12.64 -3.79 -3.22
N TYR A 69 11.94 -3.41 -4.27
CA TYR A 69 11.60 -2.02 -4.58
C TYR A 69 10.20 -1.68 -4.05
N ILE A 70 10.08 -0.52 -3.43
CA ILE A 70 8.79 0.05 -3.00
C ILE A 70 8.73 1.48 -3.55
N PRO A 71 7.62 1.88 -4.21
CA PRO A 71 7.48 3.24 -4.71
C PRO A 71 7.53 4.25 -3.56
N ASN A 72 8.28 5.32 -3.74
CA ASN A 72 8.36 6.40 -2.77
C ASN A 72 7.06 7.21 -2.82
N LEU A 73 6.22 7.10 -1.78
CA LEU A 73 4.94 7.79 -1.70
C LEU A 73 5.08 9.32 -1.55
N ILE A 74 6.27 9.79 -1.18
CA ILE A 74 6.58 11.22 -1.06
C ILE A 74 6.73 11.85 -2.44
N ASP A 75 7.26 11.08 -3.39
CA ASP A 75 7.50 11.53 -4.75
C ASP A 75 6.35 11.10 -5.67
N SER A 76 5.64 12.08 -6.24
CA SER A 76 4.52 11.80 -7.15
C SER A 76 4.95 11.12 -8.46
N THR A 77 6.23 11.22 -8.83
CA THR A 77 6.76 10.64 -10.07
C THR A 77 7.04 9.15 -9.97
N SER A 78 7.23 8.63 -8.76
CA SER A 78 7.57 7.22 -8.52
C SER A 78 6.38 6.30 -8.24
N LYS A 79 5.15 6.83 -8.26
CA LYS A 79 3.94 6.06 -7.93
C LYS A 79 3.48 5.14 -9.05
N LEU A 80 3.74 5.52 -10.29
CA LEU A 80 3.35 4.77 -11.47
C LEU A 80 4.47 3.82 -11.91
N LEU A 81 4.16 2.54 -11.96
CA LEU A 81 5.02 1.56 -12.62
C LEU A 81 4.75 1.62 -14.13
N ASP A 82 5.71 2.12 -14.86
CA ASP A 82 5.69 2.23 -16.32
C ASP A 82 6.92 1.57 -16.95
N THR A 83 6.98 1.54 -18.27
CA THR A 83 8.12 0.98 -19.01
C THR A 83 9.42 1.75 -18.76
N VAL A 84 9.36 3.03 -18.40
CA VAL A 84 10.54 3.84 -18.09
C VAL A 84 11.18 3.38 -16.79
N LEU A 85 10.37 3.14 -15.77
CA LEU A 85 10.86 2.60 -14.49
C LEU A 85 11.40 1.18 -14.67
N ILE A 86 10.71 0.31 -15.42
CA ILE A 86 11.21 -1.05 -15.70
C ILE A 86 12.53 -1.01 -16.47
N ASN A 87 12.65 -0.17 -17.47
CA ASN A 87 13.89 -0.02 -18.20
C ASN A 87 15.05 0.44 -17.29
N ARG A 88 14.77 1.34 -16.35
CA ARG A 88 15.74 1.75 -15.34
C ARG A 88 16.12 0.59 -14.40
N VAL A 89 15.15 -0.22 -13.98
CA VAL A 89 15.41 -1.41 -13.16
C VAL A 89 16.33 -2.38 -13.89
N ILE A 90 16.01 -2.72 -15.14
CA ILE A 90 16.76 -3.73 -15.92
C ILE A 90 18.18 -3.24 -16.25
N HIS A 91 18.33 -2.00 -16.70
CA HIS A 91 19.60 -1.51 -17.25
C HIS A 91 20.46 -0.70 -16.26
N GLN A 92 19.93 -0.31 -15.11
CA GLN A 92 20.67 0.46 -14.12
C GLN A 92 20.70 -0.22 -12.74
N ALA A 93 19.54 -0.55 -12.16
CA ALA A 93 19.49 -1.04 -10.80
C ALA A 93 19.92 -2.51 -10.65
N ILE A 94 19.52 -3.40 -11.57
CA ILE A 94 19.91 -4.81 -11.54
C ILE A 94 21.41 -5.02 -11.78
N PRO A 95 22.08 -4.33 -12.73
CA PRO A 95 23.51 -4.49 -12.93
C PRO A 95 24.40 -4.09 -11.74
N GLU A 96 23.88 -3.29 -10.81
CA GLU A 96 24.59 -2.89 -9.59
C GLU A 96 24.45 -3.91 -8.45
N LEU A 97 23.57 -4.90 -8.61
CA LEU A 97 23.37 -5.97 -7.64
C LEU A 97 24.48 -7.02 -7.70
N ASP A 98 24.64 -7.74 -6.59
CA ASP A 98 25.53 -8.90 -6.55
C ASP A 98 25.11 -9.96 -7.59
N ALA A 99 26.09 -10.59 -8.23
CA ALA A 99 25.86 -11.61 -9.27
C ALA A 99 25.10 -12.87 -8.78
N SER A 100 24.99 -13.06 -7.47
CA SER A 100 24.21 -14.14 -6.86
C SER A 100 22.70 -13.87 -6.85
N VAL A 101 22.27 -12.62 -7.07
CA VAL A 101 20.86 -12.24 -7.10
C VAL A 101 20.19 -12.84 -8.34
N LYS A 102 19.14 -13.62 -8.11
CA LYS A 102 18.39 -14.31 -9.16
C LYS A 102 16.99 -13.73 -9.37
N LYS A 103 16.51 -12.96 -8.41
CA LYS A 103 15.16 -12.43 -8.40
C LYS A 103 15.10 -11.09 -7.69
N VAL A 104 14.26 -10.20 -8.20
CA VAL A 104 13.87 -8.94 -7.54
C VAL A 104 12.36 -8.83 -7.48
N ILE A 105 11.84 -8.14 -6.47
CA ILE A 105 10.42 -7.88 -6.28
C ILE A 105 10.18 -6.37 -6.41
N LEU A 106 9.27 -5.99 -7.30
CA LEU A 106 8.84 -4.61 -7.48
C LEU A 106 7.40 -4.46 -7.02
N TYR A 107 7.22 -3.76 -5.91
CA TYR A 107 5.88 -3.32 -5.49
C TYR A 107 5.44 -2.12 -6.31
N TYR A 108 4.16 -2.06 -6.67
CA TYR A 108 3.53 -0.92 -7.34
C TYR A 108 2.21 -0.56 -6.65
N ILE A 109 1.80 0.70 -6.79
CA ILE A 109 0.50 1.21 -6.36
C ILE A 109 -0.38 1.40 -7.59
N ASP A 110 0.22 1.94 -8.64
CA ASP A 110 -0.42 2.16 -9.93
C ASP A 110 0.46 1.64 -11.05
N ILE A 111 -0.13 1.13 -12.13
CA ILE A 111 0.58 0.50 -13.24
C ILE A 111 -0.02 0.93 -14.59
N SER A 112 0.82 1.29 -15.54
CA SER A 112 0.40 1.80 -16.86
C SER A 112 -0.14 0.74 -17.83
N GLY A 113 -0.32 -0.48 -17.36
CA GLY A 113 -0.80 -1.62 -18.14
C GLY A 113 0.01 -2.87 -17.84
N LEU A 114 -0.54 -3.75 -17.01
CA LEU A 114 0.17 -4.95 -16.52
C LEU A 114 0.66 -5.84 -17.66
N ALA A 115 -0.19 -6.07 -18.67
CA ALA A 115 0.15 -6.93 -19.80
C ALA A 115 1.29 -6.34 -20.66
N GLU A 116 1.31 -5.04 -20.85
CA GLU A 116 2.36 -4.34 -21.61
C GLU A 116 3.69 -4.37 -20.87
N ILE A 117 3.66 -4.15 -19.55
CA ILE A 117 4.84 -4.23 -18.69
C ILE A 117 5.40 -5.64 -18.66
N GLN A 118 4.56 -6.66 -18.48
CA GLN A 118 5.00 -8.05 -18.50
C GLN A 118 5.60 -8.46 -19.85
N LYS A 119 5.00 -8.00 -20.96
CA LYS A 119 5.54 -8.22 -22.29
C LYS A 119 6.90 -7.54 -22.45
N PHE A 120 7.04 -6.29 -22.01
CA PHE A 120 8.30 -5.55 -22.06
C PHE A 120 9.41 -6.27 -21.30
N ILE A 121 9.13 -6.78 -20.08
CA ILE A 121 10.08 -7.57 -19.29
C ILE A 121 10.45 -8.88 -20.01
N ALA A 122 9.48 -9.55 -20.63
CA ALA A 122 9.72 -10.84 -21.30
C ALA A 122 10.50 -10.70 -22.62
N GLU A 123 10.44 -9.56 -23.27
CA GLU A 123 11.15 -9.27 -24.52
C GLU A 123 12.59 -8.75 -24.28
N ASP A 124 12.94 -8.42 -23.04
CA ASP A 124 14.27 -7.90 -22.70
C ASP A 124 15.22 -9.05 -22.26
N ASP A 125 16.23 -9.30 -23.08
CA ASP A 125 17.22 -10.37 -22.88
C ASP A 125 18.47 -9.89 -22.08
N SER A 126 18.50 -8.64 -21.63
CA SER A 126 19.70 -8.04 -21.02
C SER A 126 19.97 -8.53 -19.61
N THR A 127 18.99 -9.13 -18.93
CA THR A 127 19.14 -9.70 -17.59
C THR A 127 18.56 -11.11 -17.49
N SER A 128 19.20 -11.95 -16.67
CA SER A 128 18.66 -13.26 -16.28
C SER A 128 17.94 -13.22 -14.93
N VAL A 129 17.88 -12.04 -14.29
CA VAL A 129 17.22 -11.86 -13.01
C VAL A 129 15.71 -11.81 -13.21
N GLU A 130 14.99 -12.65 -12.49
CA GLU A 130 13.52 -12.68 -12.51
C GLU A 130 12.97 -11.40 -11.87
N ILE A 131 12.04 -10.73 -12.54
CA ILE A 131 11.36 -9.55 -12.03
C ILE A 131 9.92 -9.91 -11.68
N GLU A 132 9.60 -9.93 -10.38
CA GLU A 132 8.25 -10.17 -9.88
C GLU A 132 7.56 -8.85 -9.55
N LEU A 133 6.35 -8.65 -10.10
CA LEU A 133 5.51 -7.49 -9.84
C LEU A 133 4.46 -7.82 -8.78
N ARG A 134 4.35 -6.99 -7.74
CA ARG A 134 3.36 -7.13 -6.66
C ARG A 134 2.57 -5.85 -6.44
N ASP A 135 1.26 -5.98 -6.33
CA ASP A 135 0.40 -4.86 -5.95
C ASP A 135 0.55 -4.57 -4.44
N LEU A 136 1.01 -3.35 -4.12
CA LEU A 136 1.18 -2.91 -2.74
C LEU A 136 -0.16 -2.80 -2.00
N LYS A 137 -1.27 -2.61 -2.71
CA LYS A 137 -2.61 -2.57 -2.12
C LYS A 137 -2.95 -3.85 -1.37
N ASN A 138 -2.52 -5.00 -1.89
CA ASN A 138 -2.76 -6.29 -1.22
C ASN A 138 -2.09 -6.35 0.17
N VAL A 139 -0.91 -5.73 0.33
CA VAL A 139 -0.24 -5.64 1.63
C VAL A 139 -0.94 -4.67 2.57
N LEU A 140 -1.52 -3.60 2.02
CA LEU A 140 -2.24 -2.58 2.79
C LEU A 140 -3.64 -3.07 3.21
N ASP A 141 -4.30 -3.87 2.38
CA ASP A 141 -5.62 -4.44 2.67
C ASP A 141 -5.56 -5.41 3.85
N ASP A 142 -4.50 -6.21 3.98
CA ASP A 142 -4.27 -7.10 5.13
C ASP A 142 -4.17 -6.33 6.46
N VAL A 143 -3.79 -5.05 6.43
CA VAL A 143 -3.66 -4.19 7.61
C VAL A 143 -4.98 -3.56 8.04
N VAL A 144 -5.88 -3.31 7.08
CA VAL A 144 -7.21 -2.73 7.35
C VAL A 144 -8.14 -3.75 8.00
N ILE A 145 -7.90 -5.06 7.78
CA ILE A 145 -8.70 -6.16 8.36
C ILE A 145 -8.45 -6.35 9.87
N GLY A 146 -7.37 -5.77 10.42
CA GLY A 146 -7.02 -5.92 11.84
C GLY A 146 -7.85 -5.07 12.81
N ASP A 147 -8.50 -4.00 12.37
CA ASP A 147 -9.32 -3.15 13.23
C ASP A 147 -10.77 -3.66 13.22
N TYR A 148 -11.22 -4.25 14.34
CA TYR A 148 -12.57 -4.78 14.50
C TYR A 148 -13.29 -4.08 15.66
N ALA A 149 -14.53 -3.66 15.43
CA ALA A 149 -15.38 -3.09 16.44
C ALA A 149 -16.79 -3.71 16.41
N GLU A 150 -17.23 -4.25 17.52
CA GLU A 150 -18.64 -4.57 17.77
C GLU A 150 -19.27 -3.42 18.53
N PHE A 151 -20.42 -2.98 18.10
CA PHE A 151 -21.16 -1.92 18.77
C PHE A 151 -22.65 -2.13 18.64
N HIS A 152 -23.39 -1.65 19.62
CA HIS A 152 -24.83 -1.53 19.53
C HIS A 152 -25.28 -0.09 19.75
N THR A 153 -26.46 0.24 19.22
CA THR A 153 -27.03 1.57 19.32
C THR A 153 -28.36 1.51 20.07
N GLU A 154 -28.53 2.38 21.07
CA GLU A 154 -29.79 2.55 21.78
C GLU A 154 -30.36 3.93 21.45
N GLN A 155 -31.64 3.97 21.09
CA GLN A 155 -32.36 5.26 20.96
C GLN A 155 -32.83 5.70 22.34
N THR A 156 -32.34 6.82 22.80
CA THR A 156 -32.81 7.45 24.04
C THR A 156 -33.77 8.59 23.68
N ALA A 157 -35.07 8.34 23.94
CA ALA A 157 -36.09 9.38 23.84
C ALA A 157 -36.23 10.08 25.19
N GLU A 158 -35.41 11.11 25.45
CA GLU A 158 -35.59 12.03 26.56
C GLU A 158 -35.82 13.46 26.05
N GLY A 159 -37.07 13.89 26.05
CA GLY A 159 -37.44 15.26 25.74
C GLY A 159 -37.64 15.55 24.26
N PHE A 160 -37.35 16.78 23.85
CA PHE A 160 -37.57 17.30 22.48
C PHE A 160 -36.50 16.90 21.45
N PHE A 161 -35.53 16.10 21.85
CA PHE A 161 -34.46 15.67 20.96
C PHE A 161 -34.32 14.13 21.02
N ASP A 162 -34.41 13.47 19.84
CA ASP A 162 -34.06 12.07 19.72
C ASP A 162 -32.54 11.91 19.82
N GLY A 163 -32.07 11.31 20.89
CA GLY A 163 -30.66 10.98 21.10
C GLY A 163 -30.38 9.53 20.71
N CYS A 164 -29.17 9.27 20.21
CA CYS A 164 -28.68 7.93 19.99
C CYS A 164 -27.40 7.72 20.81
N THR A 165 -27.39 6.72 21.66
CA THR A 165 -26.20 6.27 22.39
C THR A 165 -25.58 5.11 21.61
N VAL A 166 -24.29 5.23 21.29
CA VAL A 166 -23.49 4.16 20.67
C VAL A 166 -22.59 3.58 21.74
N THR A 167 -22.76 2.32 22.04
CA THR A 167 -21.91 1.59 22.98
C THR A 167 -21.02 0.63 22.19
N ILE A 168 -19.71 0.74 22.40
CA ILE A 168 -18.74 -0.19 21.81
C ILE A 168 -18.60 -1.38 22.75
N ASP A 169 -19.01 -2.56 22.30
CA ASP A 169 -18.99 -3.79 23.06
C ASP A 169 -17.62 -4.48 23.01
N ARG A 170 -16.96 -4.38 21.87
CA ARG A 170 -15.63 -4.92 21.65
C ARG A 170 -14.87 -4.06 20.64
N PHE A 171 -13.62 -3.79 20.94
CA PHE A 171 -12.69 -3.13 20.04
C PHE A 171 -11.36 -3.91 20.04
N ASP A 172 -10.93 -4.33 18.86
CA ASP A 172 -9.64 -4.97 18.62
C ASP A 172 -8.90 -4.12 17.58
N SER A 173 -7.69 -3.66 17.93
CA SER A 173 -6.87 -2.86 17.03
C SER A 173 -5.40 -3.19 17.24
N ASP A 174 -4.67 -3.42 16.15
CA ASP A 174 -3.21 -3.59 16.17
C ASP A 174 -2.44 -2.26 16.31
N ARG A 175 -3.17 -1.14 16.52
CA ARG A 175 -2.61 0.22 16.56
C ARG A 175 -2.37 0.78 17.96
N VAL A 176 -2.51 -0.02 19.00
CA VAL A 176 -2.30 0.40 20.39
C VAL A 176 -0.91 0.01 20.88
#